data_494d6ae84126957b389bc033bbc0f291
#
_entry.id   494d6ae84126957b389bc033bbc0f291
#
_cell.length_a   1.000
_cell.length_b   1.000
_cell.length_c   1.000
_cell.angle_alpha   90.00
_cell.angle_beta   90.00
_cell.angle_gamma   90.00
#
_symmetry.space_group_name_H-M   'P 1'
#
loop_
_entity.id
_entity.type
_entity.pdbx_description
1 polymer ?
#
loop_
_entity_poly.entity_id
_entity_poly.type
_entity_poly.pdbx_seq_one_letter_code
_entity_poly.pdbx_strand_id
1 'polypeptide(L)'
;AQCADPDCNGHRNAGTASQEGGNSGNQQEMLRKMLLAMATDLRIVLVRLASRLQTLRWFAETKKPCPEDISIETRDVYAPLANRLGIWQIKWEMEDLSFRFLEPEVYKDIAKKLESRRVERESLVAATVNEIRDSLQEMGIKADVAGRAKHIYSIYNKMRNKKLDFDQLYDLQALRIIVDTERDCYTALSLVHAKWTPVMDEYDDYIANPKPNGYRCLHTVVMGDD
;
A
#
# COMPACT_ATOMS: atom_id res chain seq x y z
N ALA A 1 2.47 0.81 17.20
CA ALA A 1 2.22 1.62 16.00
C ALA A 1 2.16 0.69 14.79
N GLN A 2 1.00 0.59 14.15
CA GLN A 2 0.85 -0.24 12.94
C GLN A 2 1.27 0.60 11.73
N CYS A 3 2.43 0.32 11.18
CA CYS A 3 2.88 0.91 9.92
C CYS A 3 2.24 0.20 8.75
N ALA A 4 1.42 0.86 7.98
CA ALA A 4 0.81 0.26 6.81
C ALA A 4 0.34 1.27 5.77
N ASP A 5 1.24 1.95 5.06
CA ASP A 5 0.88 2.61 3.81
C ASP A 5 2.09 2.86 2.89
N PRO A 6 2.19 2.17 1.74
CA PRO A 6 3.23 2.43 0.76
C PRO A 6 2.85 3.53 -0.25
N ASP A 7 1.57 3.94 -0.34
CA ASP A 7 1.09 4.88 -1.35
C ASP A 7 1.22 6.34 -0.92
N CYS A 8 2.08 6.62 0.05
CA CYS A 8 2.23 7.95 0.61
C CYS A 8 3.15 8.88 -0.18
N ASN A 9 3.54 8.51 -1.39
CA ASN A 9 4.33 9.40 -2.23
C ASN A 9 3.43 10.25 -3.12
N GLY A 10 3.40 11.52 -2.82
CA GLY A 10 3.23 12.57 -3.79
C GLY A 10 1.84 13.16 -3.97
N HIS A 11 1.60 14.24 -3.29
CA HIS A 11 0.87 15.36 -3.89
C HIS A 11 1.67 16.64 -3.70
N ARG A 12 2.65 16.82 -4.59
CA ARG A 12 2.99 18.17 -5.07
C ARG A 12 2.56 18.22 -6.53
N ASN A 13 1.39 18.74 -6.79
CA ASN A 13 0.97 19.09 -8.15
C ASN A 13 0.54 20.53 -8.20
N ALA A 14 1.36 21.27 -8.90
CA ALA A 14 0.92 22.47 -9.59
C ALA A 14 0.78 22.08 -11.08
N GLY A 15 -0.39 22.30 -11.65
CA GLY A 15 -0.52 22.73 -13.02
C GLY A 15 -1.10 21.76 -14.04
N THR A 16 -2.21 22.22 -14.55
CA THR A 16 -2.91 22.07 -15.84
C THR A 16 -3.88 20.91 -15.99
N ALA A 17 -5.12 21.24 -15.70
CA ALA A 17 -6.31 20.48 -16.04
C ALA A 17 -6.63 20.64 -17.53
N SER A 18 -6.80 19.51 -18.21
CA SER A 18 -7.63 19.41 -19.39
C SER A 18 -9.02 18.98 -18.95
N GLN A 19 -10.02 19.81 -19.28
CA GLN A 19 -11.43 19.59 -19.00
C GLN A 19 -11.98 18.49 -19.92
N GLU A 20 -12.12 17.29 -19.36
CA GLU A 20 -13.10 16.30 -19.83
C GLU A 20 -13.33 15.31 -18.68
N GLY A 21 -14.38 15.49 -17.90
CA GLY A 21 -14.71 14.58 -16.79
C GLY A 21 -15.51 15.20 -15.65
N GLY A 22 -16.10 16.38 -15.83
CA GLY A 22 -16.74 17.15 -14.76
C GLY A 22 -17.98 16.51 -14.09
N ASN A 23 -18.54 15.43 -14.64
CA ASN A 23 -19.77 14.82 -14.11
C ASN A 23 -19.49 13.55 -13.27
N SER A 24 -18.48 12.77 -13.60
CA SER A 24 -18.13 11.54 -12.87
C SER A 24 -17.54 11.82 -11.48
N GLY A 25 -16.60 12.78 -11.38
CA GLY A 25 -15.96 13.11 -10.11
C GLY A 25 -16.92 13.71 -9.08
N ASN A 26 -17.89 14.47 -9.54
CA ASN A 26 -18.91 15.06 -8.67
C ASN A 26 -19.92 14.00 -8.16
N GLN A 27 -20.23 13.02 -8.97
CA GLN A 27 -21.09 11.90 -8.61
C GLN A 27 -20.43 10.96 -7.59
N GLN A 28 -19.16 10.68 -7.75
CA GLN A 28 -18.35 9.88 -6.83
C GLN A 28 -18.15 10.58 -5.47
N GLU A 29 -17.89 11.89 -5.48
CA GLU A 29 -17.75 12.66 -4.24
C GLU A 29 -19.09 12.79 -3.52
N MET A 30 -20.19 12.92 -4.24
CA MET A 30 -21.54 12.93 -3.69
C MET A 30 -21.91 11.57 -3.08
N LEU A 31 -21.59 10.47 -3.76
CA LEU A 31 -21.77 9.11 -3.25
C LEU A 31 -20.95 8.87 -1.98
N ARG A 32 -19.72 9.35 -1.97
CA ARG A 32 -18.82 9.28 -0.81
C ARG A 32 -19.35 10.07 0.38
N LYS A 33 -19.82 11.31 0.16
CA LYS A 33 -20.45 12.15 1.18
C LYS A 33 -21.75 11.53 1.68
N MET A 34 -22.55 10.95 0.79
CA MET A 34 -23.79 10.28 1.14
C MET A 34 -23.54 9.02 1.98
N LEU A 35 -22.54 8.20 1.64
CA LEU A 35 -22.12 7.05 2.45
C LEU A 35 -21.66 7.47 3.84
N LEU A 36 -20.89 8.56 3.93
CA LEU A 36 -20.44 9.09 5.21
C LEU A 36 -21.58 9.75 6.03
N ALA A 37 -22.50 10.44 5.36
CA ALA A 37 -23.64 11.09 6.02
C ALA A 37 -24.73 10.07 6.45
N MET A 38 -24.92 8.99 5.70
CA MET A 38 -25.82 7.90 6.08
C MET A 38 -25.27 7.04 7.23
N ALA A 39 -23.98 7.12 7.50
CA ALA A 39 -23.34 6.40 8.58
C ALA A 39 -23.38 7.22 9.88
N THR A 40 -24.56 7.32 10.48
CA THR A 40 -24.67 7.67 11.90
C THR A 40 -23.95 6.63 12.78
N ASP A 41 -23.67 5.47 12.21
CA ASP A 41 -22.97 4.36 12.86
C ASP A 41 -21.86 3.82 11.93
N LEU A 42 -20.60 3.95 12.35
CA LEU A 42 -19.43 3.46 11.64
C LEU A 42 -19.51 1.96 11.31
N ARG A 43 -20.20 1.18 12.12
CA ARG A 43 -20.43 -0.26 11.90
C ARG A 43 -21.11 -0.54 10.57
N ILE A 44 -22.04 0.32 10.14
CA ILE A 44 -22.73 0.18 8.85
C ILE A 44 -21.73 0.31 7.70
N VAL A 45 -20.79 1.24 7.80
CA VAL A 45 -19.73 1.42 6.78
C VAL A 45 -18.84 0.18 6.72
N LEU A 46 -18.46 -0.37 7.88
CA LEU A 46 -17.64 -1.59 7.94
C LEU A 46 -18.33 -2.78 7.30
N VAL A 47 -19.63 -2.97 7.58
CA VAL A 47 -20.45 -4.04 6.95
C VAL A 47 -20.51 -3.85 5.43
N ARG A 48 -20.67 -2.62 4.96
CA ARG A 48 -20.69 -2.30 3.52
C ARG A 48 -19.36 -2.59 2.84
N LEU A 49 -18.25 -2.20 3.47
CA LEU A 49 -16.90 -2.52 2.99
C LEU A 49 -16.68 -4.04 2.92
N ALA A 50 -17.02 -4.75 4.00
CA ALA A 50 -16.90 -6.21 4.04
C ALA A 50 -17.75 -6.90 2.98
N SER A 51 -19.00 -6.47 2.81
CA SER A 51 -19.90 -6.99 1.78
C SER A 51 -19.38 -6.75 0.37
N ARG A 52 -18.88 -5.54 0.07
CA ARG A 52 -18.27 -5.22 -1.23
C ARG A 52 -17.04 -6.08 -1.50
N LEU A 53 -16.16 -6.22 -0.51
CA LEU A 53 -14.97 -7.06 -0.63
C LEU A 53 -15.35 -8.53 -0.89
N GLN A 54 -16.36 -9.05 -0.17
CA GLN A 54 -16.82 -10.41 -0.37
C GLN A 54 -17.44 -10.63 -1.77
N THR A 55 -18.11 -9.62 -2.31
CA THR A 55 -18.61 -9.64 -3.69
C THR A 55 -17.46 -9.78 -4.69
N LEU A 56 -16.39 -9.00 -4.55
CA LEU A 56 -15.22 -9.10 -5.43
C LEU A 56 -14.51 -10.45 -5.30
N ARG A 57 -14.34 -10.95 -4.07
CA ARG A 57 -13.76 -12.28 -3.81
C ARG A 57 -14.57 -13.37 -4.52
N TRP A 58 -15.90 -13.31 -4.42
CA TRP A 58 -16.77 -14.28 -5.09
C TRP A 58 -16.56 -14.30 -6.61
N PHE A 59 -16.47 -13.12 -7.27
CA PHE A 59 -16.16 -13.06 -8.70
C PHE A 59 -14.76 -13.63 -9.00
N ALA A 60 -13.78 -13.34 -8.16
CA ALA A 60 -12.41 -13.83 -8.33
C ALA A 60 -12.31 -15.36 -8.18
N GLU A 61 -13.00 -15.95 -7.21
CA GLU A 61 -13.02 -17.39 -6.92
C GLU A 61 -13.82 -18.18 -7.96
N THR A 62 -14.98 -17.65 -8.34
CA THR A 62 -15.84 -18.32 -9.33
C THR A 62 -15.38 -18.12 -10.78
N LYS A 63 -14.36 -17.26 -10.98
CA LYS A 63 -13.85 -16.86 -12.32
C LYS A 63 -14.94 -16.29 -13.24
N LYS A 64 -16.00 -15.76 -12.66
CA LYS A 64 -17.04 -15.07 -13.43
C LYS A 64 -16.61 -13.63 -13.74
N PRO A 65 -17.07 -13.06 -14.86
CA PRO A 65 -16.81 -11.67 -15.17
C PRO A 65 -17.47 -10.77 -14.11
N CYS A 66 -16.68 -9.89 -13.50
CA CYS A 66 -17.21 -8.87 -12.61
C CYS A 66 -17.76 -7.71 -13.46
N PRO A 67 -18.97 -7.21 -13.17
CA PRO A 67 -19.47 -6.00 -13.82
C PRO A 67 -18.50 -4.83 -13.63
N GLU A 68 -18.24 -4.08 -14.69
CA GLU A 68 -17.25 -3.01 -14.71
C GLU A 68 -17.60 -1.90 -13.73
N ASP A 69 -18.88 -1.55 -13.61
CA ASP A 69 -19.41 -0.57 -12.67
C ASP A 69 -19.08 -0.92 -11.21
N ILE A 70 -19.19 -2.20 -10.82
CA ILE A 70 -18.82 -2.69 -9.50
C ILE A 70 -17.32 -2.47 -9.23
N SER A 71 -16.47 -2.76 -10.22
CA SER A 71 -15.04 -2.64 -10.11
C SER A 71 -14.60 -1.17 -10.05
N ILE A 72 -15.17 -0.31 -10.90
CA ILE A 72 -14.93 1.14 -10.91
C ILE A 72 -15.37 1.77 -9.57
N GLU A 73 -16.60 1.49 -9.14
CA GLU A 73 -17.14 2.02 -7.88
C GLU A 73 -16.27 1.57 -6.69
N THR A 74 -15.80 0.31 -6.71
CA THR A 74 -14.93 -0.19 -5.64
C THR A 74 -13.61 0.57 -5.60
N ARG A 75 -12.95 0.76 -6.75
CA ARG A 75 -11.69 1.48 -6.84
C ARG A 75 -11.82 2.95 -6.44
N ASP A 76 -12.88 3.62 -6.90
CA ASP A 76 -13.00 5.07 -6.82
C ASP A 76 -13.74 5.55 -5.56
N VAL A 77 -14.53 4.68 -4.91
CA VAL A 77 -15.30 5.03 -3.71
C VAL A 77 -14.93 4.17 -2.50
N TYR A 78 -15.05 2.84 -2.60
CA TYR A 78 -14.90 1.97 -1.42
C TYR A 78 -13.44 1.86 -0.94
N ALA A 79 -12.47 1.72 -1.85
CA ALA A 79 -11.07 1.65 -1.47
C ALA A 79 -10.57 2.97 -0.83
N PRO A 80 -10.85 4.17 -1.37
CA PRO A 80 -10.58 5.44 -0.69
C PRO A 80 -11.29 5.59 0.66
N LEU A 81 -12.51 5.05 0.80
CA LEU A 81 -13.23 5.06 2.07
C LEU A 81 -12.54 4.17 3.11
N ALA A 82 -12.14 2.95 2.73
CA ALA A 82 -11.37 2.06 3.58
C ALA A 82 -10.02 2.70 4.00
N ASN A 83 -9.38 3.41 3.08
CA ASN A 83 -8.17 4.19 3.35
C ASN A 83 -8.38 5.24 4.44
N ARG A 84 -9.44 6.04 4.34
CA ARG A 84 -9.78 7.09 5.33
C ARG A 84 -10.08 6.51 6.71
N LEU A 85 -10.63 5.30 6.77
CA LEU A 85 -10.92 4.58 8.01
C LEU A 85 -9.70 3.84 8.59
N GLY A 86 -8.55 3.88 7.89
CA GLY A 86 -7.33 3.19 8.32
C GLY A 86 -7.39 1.66 8.16
N ILE A 87 -8.33 1.14 7.36
CA ILE A 87 -8.51 -0.31 7.16
C ILE A 87 -7.74 -0.73 5.91
N TRP A 88 -6.43 -0.71 6.01
CA TRP A 88 -5.49 -0.90 4.90
C TRP A 88 -5.63 -2.25 4.20
N GLN A 89 -5.86 -3.33 4.95
CA GLN A 89 -6.03 -4.67 4.39
C GLN A 89 -7.20 -4.73 3.42
N ILE A 90 -8.36 -4.18 3.80
CA ILE A 90 -9.54 -4.10 2.94
C ILE A 90 -9.27 -3.20 1.73
N LYS A 91 -8.64 -2.04 1.94
CA LYS A 91 -8.27 -1.12 0.86
C LYS A 91 -7.46 -1.84 -0.21
N TRP A 92 -6.33 -2.43 0.17
CA TRP A 92 -5.42 -3.05 -0.81
C TRP A 92 -6.05 -4.21 -1.56
N GLU A 93 -6.79 -5.05 -0.86
CA GLU A 93 -7.46 -6.18 -1.51
C GLU A 93 -8.54 -5.71 -2.49
N MET A 94 -9.31 -4.67 -2.14
CA MET A 94 -10.27 -4.05 -3.04
C MET A 94 -9.59 -3.46 -4.28
N GLU A 95 -8.47 -2.75 -4.10
CA GLU A 95 -7.69 -2.17 -5.20
C GLU A 95 -7.15 -3.25 -6.12
N ASP A 96 -6.52 -4.30 -5.59
CA ASP A 96 -5.96 -5.40 -6.37
C ASP A 96 -7.04 -6.17 -7.14
N LEU A 97 -8.17 -6.50 -6.49
CA LEU A 97 -9.27 -7.20 -7.15
C LEU A 97 -9.95 -6.34 -8.22
N SER A 98 -10.18 -5.06 -7.95
CA SER A 98 -10.75 -4.14 -8.95
C SER A 98 -9.80 -3.98 -10.13
N PHE A 99 -8.51 -3.82 -9.90
CA PHE A 99 -7.50 -3.73 -10.95
C PHE A 99 -7.44 -5.00 -11.80
N ARG A 100 -7.50 -6.17 -11.15
CA ARG A 100 -7.54 -7.47 -11.85
C ARG A 100 -8.73 -7.59 -12.80
N PHE A 101 -9.89 -7.00 -12.46
CA PHE A 101 -11.08 -7.05 -13.31
C PHE A 101 -11.07 -5.97 -14.40
N LEU A 102 -10.57 -4.76 -14.09
CA LEU A 102 -10.53 -3.63 -15.04
C LEU A 102 -9.41 -3.76 -16.07
N GLU A 103 -8.24 -4.24 -15.65
CA GLU A 103 -7.01 -4.31 -16.46
C GLU A 103 -6.40 -5.73 -16.39
N PRO A 104 -7.13 -6.78 -16.81
CA PRO A 104 -6.74 -8.16 -16.55
C PRO A 104 -5.40 -8.55 -17.18
N GLU A 105 -5.06 -8.01 -18.35
CA GLU A 105 -3.81 -8.34 -19.03
C GLU A 105 -2.61 -7.69 -18.36
N VAL A 106 -2.74 -6.43 -17.94
CA VAL A 106 -1.69 -5.71 -17.20
C VAL A 106 -1.47 -6.35 -15.84
N TYR A 107 -2.56 -6.71 -15.15
CA TYR A 107 -2.49 -7.44 -13.88
C TYR A 107 -1.74 -8.76 -14.01
N LYS A 108 -2.05 -9.57 -15.04
CA LYS A 108 -1.40 -10.86 -15.30
C LYS A 108 0.10 -10.69 -15.63
N ASP A 109 0.45 -9.68 -16.43
CA ASP A 109 1.86 -9.41 -16.76
C ASP A 109 2.67 -9.08 -15.51
N ILE A 110 2.19 -8.17 -14.67
CA ILE A 110 2.86 -7.82 -13.42
C ILE A 110 2.92 -9.03 -12.47
N ALA A 111 1.83 -9.78 -12.33
CA ALA A 111 1.78 -10.97 -11.49
C ALA A 111 2.80 -12.04 -11.94
N LYS A 112 2.93 -12.27 -13.24
CA LYS A 112 3.89 -13.20 -13.82
C LYS A 112 5.33 -12.76 -13.55
N LYS A 113 5.64 -11.48 -13.75
CA LYS A 113 6.97 -10.91 -13.46
C LYS A 113 7.31 -10.99 -11.97
N LEU A 114 6.35 -10.77 -11.10
CA LEU A 114 6.52 -10.96 -9.66
C LEU A 114 6.78 -12.41 -9.29
N GLU A 115 6.05 -13.35 -9.87
CA GLU A 115 6.20 -14.78 -9.58
C GLU A 115 7.55 -15.32 -10.07
N SER A 116 8.05 -14.90 -11.23
CA SER A 116 9.34 -15.33 -11.76
C SER A 116 10.53 -14.99 -10.84
N ARG A 117 10.41 -13.96 -10.03
CA ARG A 117 11.44 -13.51 -9.07
C ARG A 117 11.10 -13.86 -7.62
N ARG A 118 10.07 -14.68 -7.39
CA ARG A 118 9.55 -14.96 -6.04
C ARG A 118 10.58 -15.64 -5.15
N VAL A 119 11.21 -16.69 -5.62
CA VAL A 119 12.14 -17.50 -4.82
C VAL A 119 13.37 -16.70 -4.37
N GLU A 120 13.98 -15.94 -5.30
CA GLU A 120 15.13 -15.07 -4.98
C GLU A 120 14.74 -14.01 -3.94
N ARG A 121 13.60 -13.37 -4.13
CA ARG A 121 13.10 -12.32 -3.22
C ARG A 121 12.75 -12.88 -1.84
N GLU A 122 12.08 -14.03 -1.76
CA GLU A 122 11.72 -14.65 -0.48
C GLU A 122 12.97 -15.02 0.32
N SER A 123 13.99 -15.57 -0.34
CA SER A 123 15.27 -15.91 0.27
C SER A 123 15.99 -14.67 0.82
N LEU A 124 16.11 -13.62 0.01
CA LEU A 124 16.77 -12.38 0.41
C LEU A 124 16.02 -11.67 1.55
N VAL A 125 14.69 -11.55 1.43
CA VAL A 125 13.84 -10.95 2.46
C VAL A 125 13.96 -11.74 3.77
N ALA A 126 13.95 -13.07 3.73
CA ALA A 126 14.08 -13.89 4.93
C ALA A 126 15.44 -13.71 5.62
N ALA A 127 16.54 -13.65 4.85
CA ALA A 127 17.87 -13.38 5.38
C ALA A 127 17.93 -11.99 6.05
N THR A 128 17.47 -10.94 5.37
CA THR A 128 17.45 -9.57 5.89
C THR A 128 16.55 -9.43 7.13
N VAL A 129 15.38 -10.09 7.15
CA VAL A 129 14.48 -10.11 8.32
C VAL A 129 15.19 -10.69 9.54
N ASN A 130 15.89 -11.83 9.38
CA ASN A 130 16.60 -12.46 10.48
C ASN A 130 17.74 -11.57 10.97
N GLU A 131 18.53 -11.03 10.07
CA GLU A 131 19.64 -10.13 10.40
C GLU A 131 19.20 -8.91 11.20
N ILE A 132 18.12 -8.24 10.76
CA ILE A 132 17.59 -7.06 11.48
C ILE A 132 17.04 -7.50 12.84
N ARG A 133 16.31 -8.62 12.90
CA ARG A 133 15.73 -9.13 14.15
C ARG A 133 16.82 -9.43 15.18
N ASP A 134 17.87 -10.14 14.77
CA ASP A 134 18.97 -10.51 15.65
C ASP A 134 19.70 -9.27 16.16
N SER A 135 19.98 -8.30 15.28
CA SER A 135 20.61 -7.04 15.67
C SER A 135 19.77 -6.22 16.64
N LEU A 136 18.45 -6.14 16.45
CA LEU A 136 17.56 -5.42 17.38
C LEU A 136 17.46 -6.15 18.73
N GLN A 137 17.46 -7.49 18.72
CA GLN A 137 17.47 -8.29 19.92
C GLN A 137 18.77 -8.11 20.73
N GLU A 138 19.93 -8.05 20.09
CA GLU A 138 21.22 -7.73 20.73
C GLU A 138 21.22 -6.36 21.41
N MET A 139 20.49 -5.40 20.84
CA MET A 139 20.29 -4.06 21.42
C MET A 139 19.20 -4.02 22.51
N GLY A 140 18.58 -5.16 22.83
CA GLY A 140 17.50 -5.26 23.83
C GLY A 140 16.17 -4.69 23.35
N ILE A 141 15.98 -4.49 22.04
CA ILE A 141 14.75 -3.96 21.45
C ILE A 141 13.86 -5.11 21.02
N LYS A 142 12.65 -5.16 21.60
CA LYS A 142 11.63 -6.09 21.15
C LYS A 142 10.98 -5.57 19.86
N ALA A 143 11.14 -6.31 18.78
CA ALA A 143 10.63 -5.94 17.48
C ALA A 143 9.94 -7.11 16.77
N ASP A 144 8.82 -6.83 16.09
CA ASP A 144 8.26 -7.72 15.09
C ASP A 144 8.76 -7.29 13.71
N VAL A 145 9.64 -8.11 13.12
CA VAL A 145 10.24 -7.85 11.82
C VAL A 145 9.67 -8.84 10.80
N ALA A 146 9.02 -8.34 9.78
CA ALA A 146 8.39 -9.16 8.75
C ALA A 146 8.63 -8.61 7.35
N GLY A 147 8.81 -9.51 6.39
CA GLY A 147 8.74 -9.17 4.97
C GLY A 147 7.31 -8.79 4.59
N ARG A 148 7.18 -7.80 3.72
CA ARG A 148 5.90 -7.33 3.23
C ARG A 148 5.83 -7.48 1.71
N ALA A 149 4.88 -8.28 1.25
CA ALA A 149 4.57 -8.32 -0.18
C ALA A 149 3.94 -6.99 -0.61
N LYS A 150 4.44 -6.40 -1.70
CA LYS A 150 3.78 -5.25 -2.33
C LYS A 150 2.60 -5.73 -3.15
N HIS A 151 1.48 -5.02 -3.02
CA HIS A 151 0.27 -5.25 -3.80
C HIS A 151 0.48 -4.88 -5.27
N ILE A 152 -0.09 -5.65 -6.18
CA ILE A 152 0.10 -5.49 -7.63
C ILE A 152 -0.36 -4.11 -8.09
N TYR A 153 -1.49 -3.63 -7.59
CA TYR A 153 -1.99 -2.30 -7.91
C TYR A 153 -1.05 -1.17 -7.43
N SER A 154 -0.41 -1.32 -6.27
CA SER A 154 0.59 -0.36 -5.79
C SER A 154 1.83 -0.32 -6.71
N ILE A 155 2.25 -1.48 -7.21
CA ILE A 155 3.34 -1.58 -8.19
C ILE A 155 2.93 -0.89 -9.50
N TYR A 156 1.75 -1.19 -10.03
CA TYR A 156 1.20 -0.56 -11.23
C TYR A 156 1.15 0.98 -11.10
N ASN A 157 0.62 1.49 -9.99
CA ASN A 157 0.56 2.93 -9.73
C ASN A 157 1.96 3.57 -9.69
N LYS A 158 2.95 2.89 -9.10
CA LYS A 158 4.33 3.38 -9.07
C LYS A 158 4.93 3.43 -10.48
N MET A 159 4.75 2.37 -11.29
CA MET A 159 5.16 2.33 -12.69
C MET A 159 4.56 3.50 -13.49
N ARG A 160 3.25 3.70 -13.35
CA ARG A 160 2.52 4.75 -14.07
C ARG A 160 2.94 6.16 -13.64
N ASN A 161 3.05 6.40 -12.34
CA ASN A 161 3.34 7.73 -11.80
C ASN A 161 4.80 8.15 -12.04
N LYS A 162 5.74 7.22 -11.95
CA LYS A 162 7.16 7.46 -12.19
C LYS A 162 7.57 7.18 -13.65
N LYS A 163 6.64 6.71 -14.51
CA LYS A 163 6.90 6.31 -15.91
C LYS A 163 8.05 5.32 -16.04
N LEU A 164 8.08 4.33 -15.14
CA LEU A 164 9.10 3.30 -15.07
C LEU A 164 8.55 1.96 -15.57
N ASP A 165 9.41 1.18 -16.22
CA ASP A 165 9.13 -0.23 -16.49
C ASP A 165 9.29 -1.07 -15.22
N PHE A 166 8.69 -2.28 -15.21
CA PHE A 166 8.77 -3.19 -14.06
C PHE A 166 10.22 -3.49 -13.65
N ASP A 167 11.13 -3.65 -14.61
CA ASP A 167 12.53 -3.96 -14.36
C ASP A 167 13.34 -2.78 -13.79
N GLN A 168 12.79 -1.58 -13.85
CA GLN A 168 13.36 -0.37 -13.27
C GLN A 168 12.85 -0.11 -11.84
N LEU A 169 12.01 -0.99 -11.31
CA LEU A 169 11.52 -0.90 -9.94
C LEU A 169 12.47 -1.62 -8.98
N TYR A 170 13.31 -0.87 -8.30
CA TYR A 170 14.26 -1.38 -7.31
C TYR A 170 13.62 -1.74 -5.96
N ASP A 171 12.44 -1.19 -5.61
CA ASP A 171 11.82 -1.33 -4.30
C ASP A 171 10.65 -2.35 -4.28
N LEU A 172 10.81 -3.47 -4.98
CA LEU A 172 9.83 -4.57 -4.96
C LEU A 172 9.83 -5.34 -3.64
N GLN A 173 10.86 -5.17 -2.85
CA GLN A 173 11.00 -5.75 -1.53
C GLN A 173 10.68 -4.70 -0.48
N ALA A 174 9.92 -5.07 0.52
CA ALA A 174 9.62 -4.20 1.64
C ALA A 174 9.69 -5.00 2.94
N LEU A 175 10.23 -4.36 3.97
CA LEU A 175 10.25 -4.86 5.33
C LEU A 175 9.38 -3.97 6.20
N ARG A 176 8.83 -4.54 7.22
CA ARG A 176 8.12 -3.82 8.27
C ARG A 176 8.70 -4.20 9.61
N ILE A 177 9.09 -3.19 10.38
CA ILE A 177 9.60 -3.32 11.73
C ILE A 177 8.59 -2.65 12.66
N ILE A 178 7.99 -3.41 13.57
CA ILE A 178 7.07 -2.89 14.59
C ILE A 178 7.78 -2.98 15.91
N VAL A 179 7.84 -1.84 16.61
CA VAL A 179 8.44 -1.71 17.93
C VAL A 179 7.49 -1.01 18.90
N ASP A 180 7.77 -1.11 20.20
CA ASP A 180 6.86 -0.63 21.24
C ASP A 180 6.92 0.90 21.43
N THR A 181 8.06 1.55 21.15
CA THR A 181 8.25 2.98 21.40
C THR A 181 8.75 3.75 20.17
N GLU A 182 8.48 5.07 20.12
CA GLU A 182 8.99 5.96 19.07
C GLU A 182 10.52 6.00 19.07
N ARG A 183 11.14 5.96 20.24
CA ARG A 183 12.59 5.92 20.38
C ARG A 183 13.18 4.69 19.69
N ASP A 184 12.53 3.54 19.85
CA ASP A 184 12.96 2.29 19.20
C ASP A 184 12.78 2.35 17.69
N CYS A 185 11.78 3.11 17.17
CA CYS A 185 11.67 3.36 15.73
C CYS A 185 12.91 4.07 15.18
N TYR A 186 13.38 5.14 15.84
CA TYR A 186 14.58 5.85 15.41
C TYR A 186 15.85 5.01 15.59
N THR A 187 15.90 4.17 16.62
CA THR A 187 17.02 3.25 16.84
C THR A 187 17.06 2.18 15.73
N ALA A 188 15.92 1.62 15.37
CA ALA A 188 15.81 0.67 14.25
C ALA A 188 16.21 1.33 12.91
N LEU A 189 15.79 2.59 12.69
CA LEU A 189 16.21 3.35 11.52
C LEU A 189 17.72 3.53 11.46
N SER A 190 18.34 3.93 12.58
CA SER A 190 19.79 4.11 12.69
C SER A 190 20.54 2.81 12.40
N LEU A 191 20.05 1.67 12.92
CA LEU A 191 20.60 0.34 12.62
C LEU A 191 20.56 0.04 11.11
N VAL A 192 19.39 0.27 10.48
CA VAL A 192 19.20 0.01 9.05
C VAL A 192 20.13 0.89 8.21
N HIS A 193 20.24 2.19 8.53
CA HIS A 193 21.12 3.12 7.81
C HIS A 193 22.62 2.90 8.08
N ALA A 194 22.96 2.25 9.18
CA ALA A 194 24.35 1.84 9.44
C ALA A 194 24.76 0.61 8.61
N LYS A 195 23.79 -0.26 8.28
CA LYS A 195 24.03 -1.47 7.49
C LYS A 195 23.93 -1.25 5.98
N TRP A 196 23.00 -0.42 5.55
CA TRP A 196 22.71 -0.17 4.12
C TRP A 196 22.65 1.31 3.82
N THR A 197 23.10 1.69 2.64
CA THR A 197 23.13 3.10 2.20
C THR A 197 21.70 3.61 1.94
N PRO A 198 21.22 4.65 2.65
CA PRO A 198 19.89 5.19 2.42
C PRO A 198 19.82 6.00 1.12
N VAL A 199 18.66 5.91 0.45
CA VAL A 199 18.28 6.78 -0.66
C VAL A 199 17.64 8.03 -0.09
N MET A 200 18.35 9.16 -0.09
CA MET A 200 17.98 10.38 0.63
C MET A 200 16.62 10.96 0.21
N ASP A 201 16.27 10.85 -1.06
CA ASP A 201 14.99 11.38 -1.60
C ASP A 201 13.77 10.48 -1.30
N GLU A 202 13.98 9.30 -0.70
CA GLU A 202 12.95 8.31 -0.38
C GLU A 202 12.86 8.11 1.16
N TYR A 203 13.12 9.17 1.93
CA TYR A 203 12.97 9.18 3.39
C TYR A 203 11.82 10.08 3.83
N ASP A 204 10.91 9.53 4.63
CA ASP A 204 9.79 10.26 5.22
C ASP A 204 9.71 10.02 6.73
N ASP A 205 9.65 11.09 7.50
CA ASP A 205 9.42 11.05 8.95
C ASP A 205 8.00 11.50 9.29
N TYR A 206 7.10 10.52 9.38
CA TYR A 206 5.72 10.73 9.83
C TYR A 206 5.53 10.59 11.33
N ILE A 207 6.63 10.44 12.10
CA ILE A 207 6.60 10.59 13.58
C ILE A 207 6.72 12.08 13.91
N ALA A 208 7.74 12.75 13.35
CA ALA A 208 7.94 14.18 13.53
C ALA A 208 6.84 15.02 12.84
N ASN A 209 6.38 14.59 11.65
CA ASN A 209 5.35 15.24 10.85
C ASN A 209 4.18 14.29 10.56
N PRO A 210 3.30 14.01 11.53
CA PRO A 210 2.19 13.08 11.36
C PRO A 210 1.24 13.48 10.23
N LYS A 211 0.71 12.49 9.52
CA LYS A 211 -0.31 12.76 8.51
C LYS A 211 -1.62 13.24 9.14
N PRO A 212 -2.49 13.93 8.39
CA PRO A 212 -3.78 14.43 8.90
C PRO A 212 -4.70 13.34 9.48
N ASN A 213 -4.51 12.08 9.08
CA ASN A 213 -5.24 10.91 9.59
C ASN A 213 -4.63 10.31 10.86
N GLY A 214 -3.59 10.94 11.46
CA GLY A 214 -2.89 10.46 12.63
C GLY A 214 -1.88 9.34 12.36
N TYR A 215 -1.59 9.03 11.10
CA TYR A 215 -0.58 8.03 10.74
C TYR A 215 0.81 8.49 11.14
N ARG A 216 1.55 7.60 11.82
CA ARG A 216 2.91 7.85 12.33
C ARG A 216 3.80 6.65 12.00
N CYS A 217 4.87 6.89 11.27
CA CYS A 217 5.85 5.88 10.90
C CYS A 217 7.11 6.54 10.33
N LEU A 218 8.21 5.82 10.30
CA LEU A 218 9.39 6.17 9.51
C LEU A 218 9.38 5.33 8.23
N HIS A 219 9.56 5.97 7.09
CA HIS A 219 9.76 5.30 5.82
C HIS A 219 11.15 5.60 5.31
N THR A 220 11.85 4.59 4.85
CA THR A 220 13.15 4.74 4.20
C THR A 220 13.32 3.69 3.12
N VAL A 221 14.08 4.03 2.10
CA VAL A 221 14.57 3.10 1.08
C VAL A 221 16.08 3.01 1.24
N VAL A 222 16.60 1.80 1.23
CA VAL A 222 18.03 1.53 1.32
C VAL A 222 18.48 0.70 0.13
N MET A 223 19.73 0.83 -0.26
CA MET A 223 20.35 0.01 -1.31
C MET A 223 20.98 -1.21 -0.66
N GLY A 224 20.65 -2.40 -1.18
CA GLY A 224 21.31 -3.65 -0.80
C GLY A 224 22.69 -3.77 -1.47
N ASP A 225 23.49 -4.69 -0.98
CA ASP A 225 24.80 -5.05 -1.56
C ASP A 225 24.58 -6.07 -2.70
N ASP A 226 24.08 -5.61 -3.86
CA ASP A 226 24.01 -6.43 -5.10
C ASP A 226 25.04 -5.92 -6.12
#